data_6031ad36acec5858a013d592d77dd75c
#
_entry.id   6031ad36acec5858a013d592d77dd75c
#
_cell.length_a   1.000
_cell.length_b   1.000
_cell.length_c   1.000
_cell.angle_alpha   90.00
_cell.angle_beta   90.00
_cell.angle_gamma   90.00
#
_symmetry.space_group_name_H-M   'P 1'
#
loop_
_entity.id
_entity.type
_entity.pdbx_description
1 polymer ?
#
loop_
_entity_poly.entity_id
_entity_poly.type
_entity_poly.pdbx_seq_one_letter_code
_entity_poly.pdbx_strand_id
1 'polypeptide(L)'
;SLVGSEMCIRDRQKLQQSYVTDNILEELSAATTKLTETEQQVKTARENMTLAEENLGLVTFSYNEGKASMADVLSAQLSWTQAHTNLIDAYLAEKMAMAEYWKVVSE
;
A
#
# COMPACT_ATOMS: atom_id res chain seq x y z
N SER A 1 45.40 25.34 18.36
CA SER A 1 44.86 26.68 18.52
C SER A 1 43.36 26.65 18.78
N LEU A 2 42.85 27.65 19.43
CA LEU A 2 41.43 27.78 19.75
C LEU A 2 40.55 27.82 18.46
N VAL A 3 41.06 28.41 17.41
CA VAL A 3 40.37 28.55 16.13
C VAL A 3 40.18 27.17 15.47
N GLY A 4 41.20 26.30 15.53
CA GLY A 4 41.09 24.95 15.02
C GLY A 4 40.08 24.09 15.78
N SER A 5 40.03 24.25 17.10
CA SER A 5 39.06 23.54 17.95
C SER A 5 37.62 23.97 17.65
N GLU A 6 37.38 25.28 17.45
CA GLU A 6 36.05 25.78 17.09
C GLU A 6 35.60 25.29 15.73
N MET A 7 36.50 25.24 14.73
CA MET A 7 36.19 24.70 13.41
C MET A 7 35.83 23.21 13.45
N CYS A 8 36.54 22.43 14.26
CA CYS A 8 36.22 21.00 14.43
C CYS A 8 34.85 20.79 15.04
N ILE A 9 34.46 21.60 16.02
CA ILE A 9 33.15 21.51 16.65
C ILE A 9 32.05 21.87 15.66
N ARG A 10 32.21 22.91 14.87
CA ARG A 10 31.27 23.32 13.83
C ARG A 10 31.12 22.23 12.77
N ASP A 11 32.20 21.62 12.33
CA ASP A 11 32.18 20.55 11.33
C ASP A 11 31.42 19.33 11.85
N ARG A 12 31.60 18.98 13.13
CA ARG A 12 30.86 17.88 13.75
C ARG A 12 29.35 18.15 13.80
N GLN A 13 28.96 19.38 14.15
CA GLN A 13 27.56 19.77 14.17
C GLN A 13 26.93 19.75 12.77
N LYS A 14 27.64 20.22 11.77
CA LYS A 14 27.20 20.16 10.37
C LYS A 14 27.04 18.72 9.89
N LEU A 15 27.97 17.84 10.24
CA LEU A 15 27.92 16.43 9.87
C LEU A 15 26.73 15.73 10.54
N GLN A 16 26.44 16.03 11.81
CA GLN A 16 25.28 15.47 12.49
C GLN A 16 23.96 15.96 11.89
N GLN A 17 23.83 17.23 11.56
CA GLN A 17 22.65 17.77 10.91
C GLN A 17 22.44 17.16 9.53
N SER A 18 23.51 17.03 8.73
CA SER A 18 23.42 16.40 7.43
C SER A 18 23.01 14.94 7.52
N TYR A 19 23.55 14.21 8.49
CA TYR A 19 23.21 12.80 8.72
C TYR A 19 21.74 12.62 9.11
N VAL A 20 21.23 13.45 10.04
CA VAL A 20 19.83 13.42 10.47
C VAL A 20 18.91 13.81 9.32
N THR A 21 19.25 14.82 8.55
CA THR A 21 18.48 15.26 7.39
C THR A 21 18.41 14.16 6.33
N ASP A 22 19.54 13.50 6.05
CA ASP A 22 19.59 12.39 5.10
C ASP A 22 18.73 11.22 5.54
N ASN A 23 18.75 10.87 6.84
CA ASN A 23 17.89 9.82 7.39
C ASN A 23 16.41 10.15 7.27
N ILE A 24 16.02 11.40 7.55
CA ILE A 24 14.64 11.86 7.43
C ILE A 24 14.20 11.79 5.96
N LEU A 25 15.06 12.20 5.03
CA LEU A 25 14.77 12.12 3.61
C LEU A 25 14.63 10.68 3.12
N GLU A 26 15.46 9.75 3.62
CA GLU A 26 15.32 8.34 3.31
C GLU A 26 14.02 7.76 3.85
N GLU A 27 13.65 8.08 5.10
CA GLU A 27 12.40 7.64 5.70
C GLU A 27 11.21 8.19 4.95
N LEU A 28 11.25 9.47 4.58
CA LEU A 28 10.19 10.12 3.81
C LEU A 28 10.05 9.50 2.43
N SER A 29 11.18 9.25 1.76
CA SER A 29 11.19 8.61 0.44
C SER A 29 10.60 7.20 0.52
N ALA A 30 11.01 6.41 1.51
CA ALA A 30 10.50 5.06 1.71
C ALA A 30 8.99 5.08 2.04
N ALA A 31 8.54 6.01 2.88
CA ALA A 31 7.13 6.14 3.24
C ALA A 31 6.29 6.57 2.02
N THR A 32 6.81 7.48 1.19
CA THR A 32 6.14 7.93 -0.03
C THR A 32 6.03 6.80 -1.05
N THR A 33 7.10 6.03 -1.24
CA THR A 33 7.11 4.89 -2.14
C THR A 33 6.09 3.85 -1.71
N LYS A 34 6.06 3.51 -0.42
CA LYS A 34 5.13 2.53 0.13
C LYS A 34 3.68 3.00 -0.02
N LEU A 35 3.42 4.29 0.20
CA LEU A 35 2.10 4.87 0.02
C LEU A 35 1.65 4.75 -1.44
N THR A 36 2.52 5.06 -2.40
CA THR A 36 2.24 4.93 -3.82
C THR A 36 1.97 3.48 -4.21
N GLU A 37 2.78 2.54 -3.69
CA GLU A 37 2.58 1.11 -3.93
C GLU A 37 1.25 0.61 -3.40
N THR A 38 0.87 1.03 -2.19
CA THR A 38 -0.41 0.61 -1.59
C THR A 38 -1.59 1.22 -2.30
N GLU A 39 -1.50 2.46 -2.79
CA GLU A 39 -2.53 3.09 -3.61
C GLU A 39 -2.75 2.29 -4.91
N GLN A 40 -1.66 1.85 -5.53
CA GLN A 40 -1.74 1.02 -6.74
C GLN A 40 -2.34 -0.35 -6.43
N GLN A 41 -2.00 -0.94 -5.29
CA GLN A 41 -2.59 -2.22 -4.85
C GLN A 41 -4.09 -2.10 -4.64
N VAL A 42 -4.56 -1.00 -4.05
CA VAL A 42 -5.99 -0.74 -3.87
C VAL A 42 -6.69 -0.64 -5.22
N LYS A 43 -6.11 0.10 -6.15
CA LYS A 43 -6.66 0.25 -7.50
C LYS A 43 -6.80 -1.11 -8.19
N THR A 44 -5.75 -1.92 -8.16
CA THR A 44 -5.75 -3.26 -8.74
C THR A 44 -6.79 -4.16 -8.06
N ALA A 45 -6.87 -4.11 -6.73
CA ALA A 45 -7.83 -4.90 -5.97
C ALA A 45 -9.27 -4.50 -6.29
N ARG A 46 -9.55 -3.20 -6.50
CA ARG A 46 -10.86 -2.73 -6.93
C ARG A 46 -11.23 -3.24 -8.31
N GLU A 47 -10.29 -3.21 -9.25
CA GLU A 47 -10.50 -3.74 -10.59
C GLU A 47 -10.80 -5.23 -10.55
N ASN A 48 -10.03 -5.98 -9.75
CA ASN A 48 -10.25 -7.43 -9.57
C ASN A 48 -11.60 -7.71 -8.92
N MET A 49 -12.02 -6.88 -7.97
CA MET A 49 -13.33 -7.02 -7.32
C MET A 49 -14.46 -6.83 -8.32
N THR A 50 -14.36 -5.81 -9.18
CA THR A 50 -15.34 -5.55 -10.25
C THR A 50 -15.44 -6.73 -11.20
N LEU A 51 -14.30 -7.29 -11.60
CA LEU A 51 -14.27 -8.48 -12.48
C LEU A 51 -14.89 -9.68 -11.80
N ALA A 52 -14.62 -9.90 -10.52
CA ALA A 52 -15.18 -11.01 -9.75
C ALA A 52 -16.70 -10.88 -9.61
N GLU A 53 -17.21 -9.66 -9.39
CA GLU A 53 -18.63 -9.39 -9.30
C GLU A 53 -19.33 -9.66 -10.63
N GLU A 54 -18.75 -9.18 -11.74
CA GLU A 54 -19.28 -9.43 -13.07
C GLU A 54 -19.30 -10.92 -13.40
N ASN A 55 -18.22 -11.62 -13.09
CA ASN A 55 -18.13 -13.06 -13.31
C ASN A 55 -19.18 -13.82 -12.50
N LEU A 56 -19.34 -13.47 -11.22
CA LEU A 56 -20.35 -14.09 -10.37
C LEU A 56 -21.75 -13.88 -10.94
N GLY A 57 -22.05 -12.66 -11.39
CA GLY A 57 -23.33 -12.35 -12.03
C GLY A 57 -23.58 -13.17 -13.27
N LEU A 58 -22.58 -13.30 -14.15
CA LEU A 58 -22.68 -14.08 -15.39
C LEU A 58 -22.85 -15.56 -15.12
N VAL A 59 -22.09 -16.12 -14.18
CA VAL A 59 -22.16 -17.54 -13.83
C VAL A 59 -23.51 -17.86 -13.18
N THR A 60 -23.99 -16.98 -12.30
CA THR A 60 -25.32 -17.14 -11.64
C THR A 60 -26.43 -17.10 -12.69
N PHE A 61 -26.37 -16.20 -13.64
CA PHE A 61 -27.33 -16.13 -14.75
C PHE A 61 -27.27 -17.41 -15.56
N SER A 62 -26.10 -17.88 -15.92
CA SER A 62 -25.92 -19.14 -16.68
C SER A 62 -26.48 -20.35 -15.92
N TYR A 63 -26.28 -20.38 -14.61
CA TYR A 63 -26.83 -21.43 -13.76
C TYR A 63 -28.37 -21.43 -13.82
N ASN A 64 -28.98 -20.26 -13.71
CA ASN A 64 -30.44 -20.12 -13.77
C ASN A 64 -31.00 -20.52 -15.14
N GLU A 65 -30.20 -20.36 -16.20
CA GLU A 65 -30.55 -20.78 -17.56
C GLU A 65 -30.22 -22.27 -17.82
N GLY A 66 -29.68 -22.98 -16.84
CA GLY A 66 -29.31 -24.39 -16.96
C GLY A 66 -28.01 -24.64 -17.74
N LYS A 67 -27.21 -23.61 -17.97
CA LYS A 67 -25.97 -23.68 -18.76
C LYS A 67 -24.70 -23.82 -17.92
N ALA A 68 -24.78 -23.58 -16.62
CA ALA A 68 -23.67 -23.73 -15.72
C ALA A 68 -24.05 -24.62 -14.56
N SER A 69 -23.07 -25.27 -13.93
CA SER A 69 -23.27 -26.14 -12.78
C SER A 69 -23.25 -25.36 -11.47
N MET A 70 -23.76 -25.97 -10.40
CA MET A 70 -23.63 -25.39 -9.06
C MET A 70 -22.18 -25.27 -8.63
N ALA A 71 -21.32 -26.19 -9.06
CA ALA A 71 -19.88 -26.10 -8.82
C ALA A 71 -19.28 -24.83 -9.43
N ASP A 72 -19.75 -24.42 -10.60
CA ASP A 72 -19.31 -23.18 -11.26
C ASP A 72 -19.72 -21.97 -10.45
N VAL A 73 -20.94 -21.95 -9.90
CA VAL A 73 -21.42 -20.86 -9.04
C VAL A 73 -20.59 -20.78 -7.76
N LEU A 74 -20.34 -21.92 -7.12
CA LEU A 74 -19.53 -21.96 -5.90
C LEU A 74 -18.11 -21.48 -6.13
N SER A 75 -17.51 -21.87 -7.27
CA SER A 75 -16.19 -21.40 -7.67
C SER A 75 -16.16 -19.88 -7.87
N ALA A 76 -17.18 -19.33 -8.53
CA ALA A 76 -17.30 -17.89 -8.73
C ALA A 76 -17.51 -17.14 -7.40
N GLN A 77 -18.28 -17.71 -6.46
CA GLN A 77 -18.45 -17.13 -5.13
C GLN A 77 -17.15 -17.13 -4.33
N LEU A 78 -16.35 -18.19 -4.45
CA LEU A 78 -15.06 -18.28 -3.80
C LEU A 78 -14.12 -17.22 -4.34
N SER A 79 -14.08 -17.03 -5.67
CA SER A 79 -13.27 -15.99 -6.31
C SER A 79 -13.72 -14.59 -5.87
N TRP A 80 -15.03 -14.37 -5.76
CA TRP A 80 -15.57 -13.10 -5.26
C TRP A 80 -15.12 -12.83 -3.83
N THR A 81 -15.22 -13.83 -2.96
CA THR A 81 -14.80 -13.72 -1.55
C THR A 81 -13.31 -13.42 -1.47
N GLN A 82 -12.50 -14.07 -2.28
CA GLN A 82 -11.05 -13.84 -2.32
C GLN A 82 -10.73 -12.42 -2.77
N ALA A 83 -11.41 -11.93 -3.80
CA ALA A 83 -11.24 -10.57 -4.29
C ALA A 83 -11.64 -9.54 -3.24
N HIS A 84 -12.74 -9.80 -2.51
CA HIS A 84 -13.20 -8.96 -1.42
C HIS A 84 -12.19 -8.88 -0.29
N THR A 85 -11.64 -10.02 0.12
CA THR A 85 -10.60 -10.11 1.16
C THR A 85 -9.35 -9.35 0.72
N ASN A 86 -8.92 -9.52 -0.52
CA ASN A 86 -7.76 -8.82 -1.07
C ASN A 86 -7.97 -7.30 -1.07
N LEU A 87 -9.18 -6.85 -1.37
CA LEU A 87 -9.51 -5.42 -1.35
C LEU A 87 -9.43 -4.86 0.08
N ILE A 88 -9.97 -5.57 1.06
CA ILE A 88 -9.89 -5.16 2.46
C ILE A 88 -8.42 -5.09 2.92
N ASP A 89 -7.63 -6.11 2.59
CA ASP A 89 -6.21 -6.14 2.93
C ASP A 89 -5.45 -4.97 2.29
N ALA A 90 -5.77 -4.64 1.04
CA ALA A 90 -5.16 -3.52 0.34
C ALA A 90 -5.52 -2.18 0.99
N TYR A 91 -6.77 -1.99 1.41
CA TYR A 91 -7.20 -0.79 2.14
C TYR A 91 -6.47 -0.66 3.48
N LEU A 92 -6.34 -1.76 4.23
CA LEU A 92 -5.62 -1.75 5.50
C LEU A 92 -4.15 -1.38 5.30
N ALA A 93 -3.51 -1.95 4.28
CA ALA A 93 -2.12 -1.64 3.95
C ALA A 93 -1.94 -0.17 3.57
N GLU A 94 -2.88 0.39 2.80
CA GLU A 94 -2.88 1.81 2.43
C GLU A 94 -3.01 2.69 3.67
N LYS A 95 -3.94 2.38 4.57
CA LYS A 95 -4.13 3.14 5.80
C LYS A 95 -2.91 3.09 6.70
N MET A 96 -2.26 1.94 6.81
CA MET A 96 -1.02 1.79 7.56
C MET A 96 0.11 2.60 6.93
N ALA A 97 0.21 2.61 5.61
CA ALA A 97 1.21 3.40 4.88
C ALA A 97 0.96 4.90 5.06
N MET A 98 -0.31 5.33 5.08
CA MET A 98 -0.69 6.72 5.34
C MET A 98 -0.30 7.13 6.77
N ALA A 99 -0.52 6.26 7.74
CA ALA A 99 -0.16 6.52 9.14
C ALA A 99 1.36 6.67 9.29
N GLU A 100 2.14 5.81 8.65
CA GLU A 100 3.60 5.90 8.66
C GLU A 100 4.08 7.18 7.99
N TYR A 101 3.47 7.56 6.86
CA TYR A 101 3.79 8.79 6.15
C TYR A 101 3.55 10.03 7.04
N TRP A 102 2.39 10.09 7.69
CA TRP A 102 2.05 11.17 8.61
C TRP A 102 2.99 11.24 9.80
N LYS A 103 3.40 10.10 10.32
CA LYS A 103 4.36 10.03 11.42
C LYS A 103 5.70 10.66 11.03
N VAL A 104 6.20 10.35 9.85
CA VAL A 104 7.48 10.90 9.33
C VAL A 104 7.37 12.40 9.09
N VAL A 105 6.27 12.85 8.48
CA VAL A 105 6.03 14.26 8.16
C VAL A 105 5.84 15.10 9.44
N SER A 106 5.24 14.51 10.48
CA SER A 106 4.99 15.19 11.76
C SER A 106 6.26 15.39 12.60
N GLU A 107 7.26 14.58 12.36
CA GLU A 107 8.56 14.71 13.03
C GLU A 107 9.43 15.76 12.34
#